data_233143e259fa3e89904bef1a6d3b3d86
#
_entry.id   233143e259fa3e89904bef1a6d3b3d86
#
_cell.length_a   1.000
_cell.length_b   1.000
_cell.length_c   1.000
_cell.angle_alpha   90.00
_cell.angle_beta   90.00
_cell.angle_gamma   90.00
#
_symmetry.space_group_name_H-M   'P 1'
#
loop_
_entity.id
_entity.type
_entity.pdbx_description
1 polymer ?
#
loop_
_entity_poly.entity_id
_entity_poly.type
_entity_poly.pdbx_seq_one_letter_code
_entity_poly.pdbx_strand_id
1 'polypeptide(L)'
;MNNIKKIGLSALAGSLAMVSANAVDYTMSGEIASSFQTAKGDTGSTEASNGKGFGTETDLTFTAAGELDNGFTVDMLMGVDTAGALTNSSSQVTLGMGSLGALRLNHIGGSSANAIDDVTPNAYQEVWDGLSDGSNPSFFGSLNSSGSIEYRSAAYEYAGVGISGTLLYDPNSGLGANAPRGVGATSVSGQSATIKLTHASGLEVGGGLEEVDDASGIVGITSATNQVTGYVKYAVGPLSIGYQEAYEDNKAATGTVGGDQSATMTGIAYTAGDLTVSYGEATLTQEAIGATAATEEDFDSIQAAYTIGAMTISAAVSETTGVGGVAAQTFETNTLAVSFAF
;
A
#
# COMPACT_ATOMS: atom_id res chain seq x y z
N MET A 1 37.96 16.30 20.37
CA MET A 1 36.55 15.91 20.61
C MET A 1 36.07 16.55 21.89
N ASN A 2 35.01 17.33 21.85
CA ASN A 2 34.46 18.00 23.02
C ASN A 2 33.91 16.98 24.02
N ASN A 3 34.04 17.27 25.32
CA ASN A 3 33.60 16.38 26.39
C ASN A 3 32.11 15.99 26.29
N ILE A 4 31.26 16.85 25.73
CA ILE A 4 29.84 16.58 25.44
C ILE A 4 29.68 15.44 24.41
N LYS A 5 30.52 15.40 23.38
CA LYS A 5 30.50 14.29 22.39
C LYS A 5 30.95 12.95 23.00
N LYS A 6 31.86 13.00 23.94
CA LYS A 6 32.33 11.81 24.68
C LYS A 6 31.25 11.27 25.63
N ILE A 7 30.53 12.17 26.33
CA ILE A 7 29.39 11.81 27.20
C ILE A 7 28.25 11.23 26.38
N GLY A 8 27.90 11.84 25.23
CA GLY A 8 26.87 11.33 24.34
C GLY A 8 27.20 9.95 23.77
N LEU A 9 28.45 9.74 23.37
CA LEU A 9 28.90 8.44 22.85
C LEU A 9 28.92 7.34 23.93
N SER A 10 29.32 7.68 25.15
CA SER A 10 29.31 6.73 26.27
C SER A 10 27.91 6.43 26.78
N ALA A 11 26.97 7.41 26.75
CA ALA A 11 25.58 7.18 27.08
C ALA A 11 24.90 6.28 26.01
N LEU A 12 25.19 6.50 24.73
CA LEU A 12 24.69 5.66 23.64
C LEU A 12 25.27 4.24 23.71
N ALA A 13 26.59 4.10 23.96
CA ALA A 13 27.22 2.80 24.15
C ALA A 13 26.72 2.09 25.42
N GLY A 14 26.42 2.83 26.49
CA GLY A 14 25.82 2.30 27.71
C GLY A 14 24.39 1.85 27.52
N SER A 15 23.58 2.56 26.76
CA SER A 15 22.21 2.14 26.42
C SER A 15 22.18 0.92 25.51
N LEU A 16 23.09 0.83 24.55
CA LEU A 16 23.27 -0.36 23.72
C LEU A 16 23.75 -1.58 24.52
N ALA A 17 24.61 -1.37 25.54
CA ALA A 17 25.07 -2.45 26.41
C ALA A 17 23.98 -2.94 27.39
N MET A 18 23.02 -2.10 27.74
CA MET A 18 21.87 -2.50 28.58
C MET A 18 20.83 -3.29 27.77
N VAL A 19 20.71 -3.02 26.48
CA VAL A 19 19.84 -3.80 25.55
C VAL A 19 20.43 -5.17 25.25
N SER A 20 21.72 -5.37 25.41
CA SER A 20 22.37 -6.67 25.21
C SER A 20 22.07 -7.75 26.28
N ALA A 21 21.32 -7.41 27.33
CA ALA A 21 20.82 -8.40 28.30
C ALA A 21 19.56 -9.13 27.83
N ASN A 22 18.78 -8.52 26.92
CA ASN A 22 17.71 -9.15 26.18
C ASN A 22 18.17 -9.21 24.72
N ALA A 23 18.37 -10.41 24.17
CA ALA A 23 18.86 -10.59 22.82
C ALA A 23 17.97 -9.80 21.84
N VAL A 24 18.54 -8.77 21.21
CA VAL A 24 17.91 -8.07 20.12
C VAL A 24 18.22 -8.84 18.85
N ASP A 25 17.21 -9.38 18.22
CA ASP A 25 17.34 -10.08 16.94
C ASP A 25 17.34 -9.05 15.81
N TYR A 26 18.43 -9.05 15.04
CA TYR A 26 18.53 -8.22 13.83
C TYR A 26 18.45 -9.12 12.61
N THR A 27 17.59 -8.76 11.67
CA THR A 27 17.53 -9.44 10.38
C THR A 27 17.67 -8.42 9.25
N MET A 28 18.20 -8.90 8.14
CA MET A 28 18.21 -8.20 6.88
C MET A 28 17.66 -9.15 5.84
N SER A 29 16.72 -8.69 5.07
CA SER A 29 16.19 -9.38 3.91
C SER A 29 16.11 -8.42 2.73
N GLY A 30 15.96 -8.93 1.54
CA GLY A 30 15.86 -8.07 0.38
C GLY A 30 15.38 -8.82 -0.84
N GLU A 31 15.13 -8.03 -1.88
CA GLU A 31 14.77 -8.50 -3.20
C GLU A 31 15.54 -7.70 -4.26
N ILE A 32 15.96 -8.40 -5.30
CA ILE A 32 16.44 -7.78 -6.53
C ILE A 32 15.48 -8.22 -7.63
N ALA A 33 14.82 -7.27 -8.25
CA ALA A 33 13.91 -7.50 -9.36
C ALA A 33 14.43 -6.87 -10.65
N SER A 34 14.14 -7.51 -11.77
CA SER A 34 14.39 -6.99 -13.11
C SER A 34 13.19 -7.29 -13.98
N SER A 35 12.72 -6.29 -14.72
CA SER A 35 11.57 -6.43 -15.60
C SER A 35 11.88 -5.91 -17.01
N PHE A 36 11.28 -6.57 -17.99
CA PHE A 36 11.18 -6.08 -19.36
C PHE A 36 9.71 -5.88 -19.70
N GLN A 37 9.37 -4.66 -20.12
CA GLN A 37 8.00 -4.31 -20.47
C GLN A 37 7.94 -3.77 -21.91
N THR A 38 6.88 -4.12 -22.61
CA THR A 38 6.47 -3.48 -23.85
C THR A 38 5.13 -2.77 -23.63
N ALA A 39 4.97 -1.61 -24.23
CA ALA A 39 3.75 -0.81 -24.13
C ALA A 39 3.26 -0.41 -25.52
N LYS A 40 1.92 -0.39 -25.67
CA LYS A 40 1.25 0.03 -26.89
C LYS A 40 -0.03 0.79 -26.53
N GLY A 41 -0.14 2.03 -27.00
CA GLY A 41 -1.35 2.86 -26.87
C GLY A 41 -1.95 3.16 -28.24
N ASP A 42 -3.24 3.47 -28.28
CA ASP A 42 -3.92 3.93 -29.47
C ASP A 42 -3.54 5.38 -29.86
N THR A 43 -3.73 5.69 -31.15
CA THR A 43 -3.47 7.01 -31.73
C THR A 43 -4.46 8.06 -31.28
N GLY A 44 -4.34 8.54 -30.09
CA GLY A 44 -5.26 9.53 -29.48
C GLY A 44 -5.19 9.54 -27.98
N SER A 45 -4.59 8.50 -27.38
CA SER A 45 -4.26 8.52 -25.96
C SER A 45 -3.16 9.57 -25.71
N THR A 46 -3.27 10.32 -24.63
CA THR A 46 -2.21 11.24 -24.16
C THR A 46 -0.93 10.47 -23.84
N GLU A 47 -1.03 9.17 -23.60
CA GLU A 47 0.02 8.20 -23.34
C GLU A 47 0.48 7.44 -24.59
N ALA A 48 0.60 8.10 -25.72
CA ALA A 48 1.06 7.53 -27.00
C ALA A 48 2.51 6.99 -26.94
N SER A 49 2.86 6.29 -25.91
CA SER A 49 4.16 5.69 -25.67
C SER A 49 4.18 4.25 -26.15
N ASN A 50 4.19 4.07 -27.46
CA ASN A 50 4.64 2.79 -28.01
C ASN A 50 6.12 2.62 -27.67
N GLY A 51 6.46 1.63 -26.87
CA GLY A 51 7.83 1.49 -26.42
C GLY A 51 8.15 0.15 -25.79
N LYS A 52 9.36 0.03 -25.37
CA LYS A 52 9.85 -1.07 -24.55
C LYS A 52 10.91 -0.55 -23.60
N GLY A 53 10.92 -1.08 -22.39
CA GLY A 53 11.86 -0.72 -21.35
C GLY A 53 12.39 -1.94 -20.61
N PHE A 54 13.54 -1.75 -19.99
CA PHE A 54 14.10 -2.69 -19.03
C PHE A 54 14.33 -1.91 -17.74
N GLY A 55 13.80 -2.45 -16.63
CA GLY A 55 13.93 -1.89 -15.29
C GLY A 55 14.65 -2.85 -14.35
N THR A 56 15.29 -2.29 -13.34
CA THR A 56 15.86 -3.03 -12.22
C THR A 56 15.53 -2.30 -10.93
N GLU A 57 15.20 -3.06 -9.90
CA GLU A 57 14.87 -2.56 -8.58
C GLU A 57 15.58 -3.42 -7.52
N THR A 58 15.93 -2.83 -6.41
CA THR A 58 16.51 -3.54 -5.27
C THR A 58 15.92 -2.98 -4.00
N ASP A 59 15.27 -3.83 -3.23
CA ASP A 59 14.71 -3.52 -1.93
C ASP A 59 15.48 -4.20 -0.83
N LEU A 60 15.78 -3.47 0.23
CA LEU A 60 16.40 -3.98 1.44
C LEU A 60 15.51 -3.64 2.65
N THR A 61 15.23 -4.63 3.46
CA THR A 61 14.49 -4.45 4.72
C THR A 61 15.37 -4.86 5.91
N PHE A 62 15.52 -3.94 6.83
CA PHE A 62 16.18 -4.15 8.11
C PHE A 62 15.12 -4.22 9.19
N THR A 63 15.17 -5.27 10.03
CA THR A 63 14.32 -5.38 11.21
C THR A 63 15.15 -5.56 12.45
N ALA A 64 14.66 -5.07 13.58
CA ALA A 64 15.20 -5.35 14.90
C ALA A 64 14.04 -5.63 15.85
N ALA A 65 14.14 -6.69 16.64
CA ALA A 65 13.11 -7.08 17.60
C ALA A 65 13.74 -7.29 18.99
N GLY A 66 13.04 -6.85 20.02
CA GLY A 66 13.47 -7.01 21.41
C GLY A 66 12.29 -7.08 22.36
N GLU A 67 12.50 -7.64 23.53
CA GLU A 67 11.50 -7.72 24.61
C GLU A 67 11.90 -6.79 25.76
N LEU A 68 10.90 -6.09 26.32
CA LEU A 68 11.06 -5.25 27.50
C LEU A 68 10.83 -6.07 28.77
N ASP A 69 11.35 -5.59 29.91
CA ASP A 69 11.24 -6.27 31.21
C ASP A 69 9.78 -6.55 31.67
N ASN A 70 8.81 -5.84 31.10
CA ASN A 70 7.39 -6.03 31.38
C ASN A 70 6.70 -7.03 30.44
N GLY A 71 7.45 -7.69 29.55
CA GLY A 71 6.95 -8.65 28.56
C GLY A 71 6.35 -8.01 27.31
N PHE A 72 6.49 -6.68 27.14
CA PHE A 72 6.15 -6.03 25.87
C PHE A 72 7.29 -6.20 24.87
N THR A 73 6.95 -6.25 23.57
CA THR A 73 7.95 -6.29 22.51
C THR A 73 8.12 -4.92 21.88
N VAL A 74 9.33 -4.66 21.38
CA VAL A 74 9.60 -3.50 20.54
C VAL A 74 10.20 -4.01 19.24
N ASP A 75 9.54 -3.70 18.15
CA ASP A 75 9.96 -4.08 16.81
C ASP A 75 10.24 -2.81 16.00
N MET A 76 11.34 -2.78 15.27
CA MET A 76 11.69 -1.73 14.33
C MET A 76 11.79 -2.32 12.92
N LEU A 77 11.26 -1.60 11.95
CA LEU A 77 11.40 -1.91 10.53
C LEU A 77 11.92 -0.68 9.80
N MET A 78 12.88 -0.87 8.91
CA MET A 78 13.36 0.14 7.97
C MET A 78 13.53 -0.48 6.60
N GLY A 79 12.79 0.02 5.62
CA GLY A 79 12.92 -0.32 4.21
C GLY A 79 13.78 0.70 3.47
N VAL A 80 14.58 0.21 2.54
CA VAL A 80 15.42 1.03 1.65
C VAL A 80 15.22 0.55 0.24
N ASP A 81 14.78 1.45 -0.62
CA ASP A 81 14.60 1.24 -2.04
C ASP A 81 15.72 1.91 -2.83
N THR A 82 16.13 1.28 -3.92
CA THR A 82 17.25 1.73 -4.75
C THR A 82 16.88 1.97 -6.21
N ALA A 83 15.66 2.36 -6.52
CA ALA A 83 15.27 2.77 -7.89
C ALA A 83 16.03 4.02 -8.35
N GLY A 84 17.37 3.99 -8.31
CA GLY A 84 18.28 5.05 -8.74
C GLY A 84 19.06 5.74 -7.63
N ALA A 85 18.51 6.00 -6.47
CA ALA A 85 19.18 6.53 -5.29
C ALA A 85 18.69 5.78 -4.06
N LEU A 86 19.55 5.60 -3.06
CA LEU A 86 19.15 5.03 -1.76
C LEU A 86 18.12 5.95 -1.09
N THR A 87 16.87 5.51 -1.06
CA THR A 87 15.78 6.20 -0.38
C THR A 87 15.22 5.34 0.73
N ASN A 88 14.86 5.96 1.85
CA ASN A 88 14.12 5.28 2.90
C ASN A 88 12.65 5.16 2.45
N SER A 89 12.22 3.96 2.12
CA SER A 89 10.85 3.68 1.66
C SER A 89 9.89 3.37 2.80
N SER A 90 10.41 2.90 3.94
CA SER A 90 9.60 2.55 5.10
C SER A 90 10.39 2.69 6.40
N SER A 91 9.77 3.22 7.45
CA SER A 91 10.42 3.32 8.77
C SER A 91 9.36 3.34 9.88
N GLN A 92 9.38 2.31 10.75
CA GLN A 92 8.32 2.09 11.72
C GLN A 92 8.89 1.54 13.02
N VAL A 93 8.24 1.89 14.14
CA VAL A 93 8.48 1.28 15.45
C VAL A 93 7.16 0.78 15.99
N THR A 94 7.10 -0.48 16.37
CA THR A 94 5.91 -1.14 16.93
C THR A 94 6.16 -1.57 18.37
N LEU A 95 5.29 -1.16 19.27
CA LEU A 95 5.22 -1.66 20.65
C LEU A 95 4.13 -2.73 20.74
N GLY A 96 4.53 -4.00 20.83
CA GLY A 96 3.62 -5.13 21.04
C GLY A 96 3.24 -5.23 22.51
N MET A 97 1.94 -5.24 22.82
CA MET A 97 1.40 -5.25 24.18
C MET A 97 0.64 -6.55 24.49
N GLY A 98 0.95 -7.64 23.80
CA GLY A 98 0.31 -8.93 23.95
C GLY A 98 -1.19 -8.89 23.64
N SER A 99 -2.03 -9.31 24.60
CA SER A 99 -3.49 -9.32 24.41
C SER A 99 -4.13 -7.92 24.28
N LEU A 100 -3.40 -6.86 24.56
CA LEU A 100 -3.85 -5.48 24.36
C LEU A 100 -3.63 -4.99 22.90
N GLY A 101 -3.02 -5.83 22.04
CA GLY A 101 -2.69 -5.44 20.68
C GLY A 101 -1.33 -4.76 20.57
N ALA A 102 -1.19 -3.84 19.61
CA ALA A 102 0.06 -3.13 19.38
C ALA A 102 -0.17 -1.65 19.07
N LEU A 103 0.80 -0.83 19.45
CA LEU A 103 0.89 0.58 19.07
C LEU A 103 2.04 0.73 18.10
N ARG A 104 1.79 1.29 16.92
CA ARG A 104 2.78 1.50 15.89
C ARG A 104 2.97 2.99 15.61
N LEU A 105 4.21 3.40 15.53
CA LEU A 105 4.62 4.74 15.14
C LEU A 105 5.17 4.64 13.72
N ASN A 106 4.48 5.22 12.75
CA ASN A 106 4.89 5.25 11.36
C ASN A 106 5.68 6.54 11.12
N HIS A 107 6.96 6.42 10.83
CA HIS A 107 7.76 7.55 10.38
C HIS A 107 7.66 7.74 8.87
N ILE A 108 7.70 6.64 8.11
CA ILE A 108 7.50 6.60 6.67
C ILE A 108 6.71 5.35 6.34
N GLY A 109 5.60 5.49 5.62
CA GLY A 109 4.76 4.39 5.14
C GLY A 109 4.12 3.54 6.24
N GLY A 110 3.47 2.48 5.85
CA GLY A 110 3.01 1.39 6.72
C GLY A 110 1.61 1.51 7.29
N SER A 111 0.74 2.31 6.70
CA SER A 111 -0.68 2.33 7.03
C SER A 111 -1.34 0.97 6.79
N SER A 112 -2.18 0.52 7.72
CA SER A 112 -3.01 -0.66 7.50
C SER A 112 -4.18 -0.39 6.56
N ALA A 113 -4.57 0.86 6.36
CA ALA A 113 -5.56 1.25 5.37
C ALA A 113 -5.00 1.04 3.96
N ASN A 114 -3.78 1.49 3.70
CA ASN A 114 -3.11 1.25 2.42
C ASN A 114 -2.88 -0.24 2.11
N ALA A 115 -2.79 -1.10 3.13
CA ALA A 115 -2.65 -2.55 2.93
C ALA A 115 -3.95 -3.25 2.47
N ILE A 116 -5.07 -2.54 2.37
CA ILE A 116 -6.36 -3.03 1.85
C ILE A 116 -6.89 -2.17 0.71
N ASP A 117 -6.03 -1.46 0.02
CA ASP A 117 -6.35 -0.69 -1.20
C ASP A 117 -6.75 -1.62 -2.36
N ASP A 118 -6.03 -2.73 -2.57
CA ASP A 118 -6.45 -3.89 -3.34
C ASP A 118 -6.12 -5.19 -2.59
N VAL A 119 -7.12 -6.03 -2.40
CA VAL A 119 -6.97 -7.38 -1.81
C VAL A 119 -7.41 -8.48 -2.76
N THR A 120 -7.68 -8.16 -4.01
CA THR A 120 -8.08 -9.17 -5.01
C THR A 120 -6.91 -10.10 -5.35
N PRO A 121 -7.17 -11.40 -5.54
CA PRO A 121 -6.10 -12.35 -5.82
C PRO A 121 -5.44 -12.11 -7.17
N ASN A 122 -4.13 -11.93 -7.16
CA ASN A 122 -3.29 -11.84 -8.35
C ASN A 122 -2.08 -12.79 -8.26
N ALA A 123 -1.38 -13.00 -9.37
CA ALA A 123 -0.20 -13.85 -9.43
C ALA A 123 1.10 -13.06 -9.37
N TYR A 124 1.08 -11.77 -9.73
CA TYR A 124 2.29 -10.96 -9.84
C TYR A 124 2.09 -9.55 -9.30
N GLN A 125 1.20 -8.76 -9.89
CA GLN A 125 1.01 -7.35 -9.60
C GLN A 125 -0.48 -6.99 -9.64
N GLU A 126 -0.84 -5.81 -9.17
CA GLU A 126 -2.21 -5.31 -9.30
C GLU A 126 -2.62 -5.19 -10.77
N VAL A 127 -3.91 -5.22 -11.04
CA VAL A 127 -4.43 -5.29 -12.42
C VAL A 127 -3.99 -4.09 -13.27
N TRP A 128 -3.91 -2.91 -12.67
CA TRP A 128 -3.53 -1.65 -13.34
C TRP A 128 -2.02 -1.37 -13.32
N ASP A 129 -1.22 -2.19 -12.65
CA ASP A 129 0.21 -1.99 -12.60
C ASP A 129 0.88 -2.07 -13.97
N GLY A 130 1.80 -1.14 -14.20
CA GLY A 130 2.49 -1.03 -15.47
C GLY A 130 1.69 -0.36 -16.58
N LEU A 131 0.43 0.00 -16.34
CA LEU A 131 -0.39 0.82 -17.20
C LEU A 131 -0.19 2.28 -16.80
N SER A 132 0.26 3.14 -17.73
CA SER A 132 0.68 4.52 -17.41
C SER A 132 -0.33 5.55 -17.90
N ASP A 133 -1.58 5.41 -17.56
CA ASP A 133 -2.65 6.35 -17.91
C ASP A 133 -2.89 7.43 -16.85
N GLY A 134 -2.27 7.30 -15.69
CA GLY A 134 -2.42 8.23 -14.58
C GLY A 134 -3.63 7.99 -13.69
N SER A 135 -4.51 7.06 -14.06
CA SER A 135 -5.66 6.63 -13.25
C SER A 135 -5.31 5.40 -12.44
N ASN A 136 -5.75 5.37 -11.19
CA ASN A 136 -5.49 4.28 -10.27
C ASN A 136 -6.77 3.94 -9.50
N PRO A 137 -7.33 2.73 -9.69
CA PRO A 137 -8.49 2.25 -8.92
C PRO A 137 -8.23 2.11 -7.41
N SER A 138 -6.96 2.02 -7.00
CA SER A 138 -6.53 1.89 -5.61
C SER A 138 -6.35 3.26 -4.95
N PHE A 139 -7.41 4.02 -4.81
CA PHE A 139 -7.37 5.33 -4.14
C PHE A 139 -7.60 5.23 -2.62
N PHE A 140 -8.13 4.13 -2.12
CA PHE A 140 -8.32 3.93 -0.68
C PHE A 140 -6.97 3.80 0.03
N GLY A 141 -6.85 4.37 1.22
CA GLY A 141 -5.59 4.37 1.97
C GLY A 141 -4.59 5.43 1.51
N SER A 142 -5.07 6.43 0.77
CA SER A 142 -4.26 7.55 0.27
C SER A 142 -3.75 8.47 1.38
N LEU A 143 -4.28 8.34 2.60
CA LEU A 143 -3.80 9.09 3.76
C LEU A 143 -2.30 8.89 3.94
N ASN A 144 -1.56 9.98 3.94
CA ASN A 144 -0.13 9.93 4.18
C ASN A 144 0.15 9.37 5.58
N SER A 145 0.54 8.11 5.65
CA SER A 145 0.84 7.43 6.90
C SER A 145 2.17 7.85 7.54
N SER A 146 2.89 8.79 6.92
CA SER A 146 4.16 9.29 7.44
C SER A 146 3.95 10.24 8.61
N GLY A 147 4.50 9.89 9.78
CA GLY A 147 4.31 10.67 11.01
C GLY A 147 3.05 10.31 11.79
N SER A 148 2.43 9.18 11.51
CA SER A 148 1.17 8.73 12.10
C SER A 148 1.36 7.79 13.29
N ILE A 149 0.29 7.64 14.07
CA ILE A 149 0.17 6.69 15.17
C ILE A 149 -0.96 5.72 14.84
N GLU A 150 -0.68 4.42 14.92
CA GLU A 150 -1.64 3.37 14.60
C GLU A 150 -1.76 2.39 15.76
N TYR A 151 -2.99 2.15 16.20
CA TYR A 151 -3.32 1.04 17.07
C TYR A 151 -3.80 -0.15 16.25
N ARG A 152 -3.27 -1.33 16.54
CA ARG A 152 -3.67 -2.62 15.98
C ARG A 152 -4.21 -3.49 17.07
N SER A 153 -5.46 -3.95 16.93
CA SER A 153 -6.05 -4.85 17.90
C SER A 153 -5.30 -6.18 17.95
N ALA A 154 -5.29 -6.83 19.09
CA ALA A 154 -5.01 -8.27 19.13
C ALA A 154 -6.06 -9.00 18.27
N ALA A 155 -5.68 -10.15 17.70
CA ALA A 155 -6.64 -11.02 17.06
C ALA A 155 -7.59 -11.60 18.13
N TYR A 156 -8.88 -11.45 17.89
CA TYR A 156 -9.93 -12.02 18.75
C TYR A 156 -10.68 -13.09 17.97
N GLU A 157 -10.92 -14.22 18.58
CA GLU A 157 -11.68 -15.31 17.96
C GLU A 157 -13.03 -15.49 18.67
N TYR A 158 -14.10 -15.50 17.88
CA TYR A 158 -15.44 -15.76 18.36
C TYR A 158 -16.21 -16.67 17.41
N ALA A 159 -16.69 -17.80 17.91
CA ALA A 159 -17.48 -18.77 17.12
C ALA A 159 -16.80 -19.22 15.81
N GLY A 160 -15.47 -19.37 15.81
CA GLY A 160 -14.70 -19.75 14.62
C GLY A 160 -14.40 -18.61 13.66
N VAL A 161 -14.74 -17.37 14.02
CA VAL A 161 -14.40 -16.15 13.26
C VAL A 161 -13.29 -15.41 13.98
N GLY A 162 -12.16 -15.25 13.30
CA GLY A 162 -11.08 -14.35 13.73
C GLY A 162 -11.46 -12.91 13.41
N ILE A 163 -11.29 -12.00 14.36
CA ILE A 163 -11.62 -10.57 14.23
C ILE A 163 -10.37 -9.76 14.55
N SER A 164 -10.02 -8.84 13.69
CA SER A 164 -8.95 -7.84 13.92
C SER A 164 -9.31 -6.50 13.31
N GLY A 165 -8.72 -5.43 13.84
CA GLY A 165 -8.96 -4.09 13.32
C GLY A 165 -7.84 -3.13 13.69
N THR A 166 -7.81 -1.99 13.01
CA THR A 166 -6.82 -0.93 13.22
C THR A 166 -7.48 0.43 13.34
N LEU A 167 -6.82 1.33 14.03
CA LEU A 167 -7.19 2.74 14.11
C LEU A 167 -5.90 3.55 13.89
N LEU A 168 -5.89 4.44 12.94
CA LEU A 168 -4.76 5.32 12.64
C LEU A 168 -5.16 6.77 12.81
N TYR A 169 -4.25 7.56 13.35
CA TYR A 169 -4.34 9.01 13.39
C TYR A 169 -3.05 9.63 12.85
N ASP A 170 -3.19 10.45 11.82
CA ASP A 170 -2.13 11.28 11.25
C ASP A 170 -2.38 12.74 11.63
N PRO A 171 -1.59 13.33 12.52
CA PRO A 171 -1.77 14.72 12.92
C PRO A 171 -1.38 15.74 11.85
N ASN A 172 -0.79 15.30 10.75
CA ASN A 172 -0.15 16.18 9.77
C ASN A 172 -0.17 15.59 8.34
N SER A 173 -1.29 15.08 7.93
CA SER A 173 -1.51 14.56 6.57
C SER A 173 -1.11 15.58 5.51
N GLY A 174 -0.36 15.15 4.50
CA GLY A 174 0.09 15.99 3.38
C GLY A 174 1.43 16.71 3.59
N LEU A 175 2.03 16.66 4.76
CA LEU A 175 3.39 17.15 4.98
C LEU A 175 4.32 15.95 5.26
N GLY A 176 5.15 15.58 4.33
CA GLY A 176 6.04 14.41 4.45
C GLY A 176 6.72 14.24 5.81
N ALA A 177 7.19 13.05 6.09
CA ALA A 177 7.69 12.50 7.36
C ALA A 177 8.71 13.34 8.16
N ASN A 178 9.27 14.38 7.58
CA ASN A 178 10.33 15.18 8.17
C ASN A 178 9.87 16.48 8.83
N ALA A 179 8.57 16.63 9.07
CA ALA A 179 8.04 17.78 9.82
C ALA A 179 7.68 17.40 11.27
N PRO A 180 8.65 16.97 12.12
CA PRO A 180 8.35 16.44 13.46
C PRO A 180 7.74 17.47 14.40
N ARG A 181 7.54 18.70 13.96
CA ARG A 181 6.95 19.80 14.73
C ARG A 181 6.40 20.88 13.82
N GLY A 182 5.92 20.51 12.67
CA GLY A 182 5.32 21.46 11.74
C GLY A 182 4.06 22.07 12.31
N VAL A 183 4.24 23.08 13.17
CA VAL A 183 3.20 24.04 13.48
C VAL A 183 3.15 25.00 12.30
N GLY A 184 2.87 24.47 11.10
CA GLY A 184 2.54 25.28 9.95
C GLY A 184 1.03 25.46 9.91
N ALA A 185 0.56 26.63 9.53
CA ALA A 185 -0.87 26.93 9.32
C ALA A 185 -1.52 26.08 8.19
N THR A 186 -0.89 24.99 7.80
CA THR A 186 -1.18 24.18 6.61
C THR A 186 -1.23 22.68 6.88
N SER A 187 -1.17 22.24 8.14
CA SER A 187 -1.30 20.83 8.47
C SER A 187 -2.78 20.41 8.52
N VAL A 188 -3.10 19.37 7.83
CA VAL A 188 -4.40 18.71 7.82
C VAL A 188 -4.24 17.42 8.58
N SER A 189 -5.14 17.10 9.49
CA SER A 189 -5.17 15.81 10.14
C SER A 189 -5.96 14.81 9.29
N GLY A 190 -5.70 13.52 9.53
CA GLY A 190 -6.46 12.45 8.93
C GLY A 190 -6.57 11.28 9.89
N GLN A 191 -7.54 10.44 9.64
CA GLN A 191 -7.79 9.23 10.42
C GLN A 191 -8.28 8.10 9.53
N SER A 192 -7.91 6.88 9.89
CA SER A 192 -8.44 5.70 9.24
C SER A 192 -8.76 4.59 10.24
N ALA A 193 -9.69 3.73 9.86
CA ALA A 193 -10.05 2.53 10.61
C ALA A 193 -10.26 1.37 9.64
N THR A 194 -9.76 0.19 10.01
CA THR A 194 -9.99 -1.04 9.25
C THR A 194 -10.54 -2.13 10.13
N ILE A 195 -11.27 -3.06 9.52
CA ILE A 195 -11.74 -4.29 10.15
C ILE A 195 -11.52 -5.46 9.21
N LYS A 196 -11.11 -6.61 9.77
CA LYS A 196 -10.96 -7.86 9.04
C LYS A 196 -11.56 -9.01 9.83
N LEU A 197 -12.36 -9.81 9.16
CA LEU A 197 -13.01 -11.02 9.65
C LEU A 197 -12.48 -12.20 8.83
N THR A 198 -11.99 -13.24 9.50
CA THR A 198 -11.48 -14.46 8.85
C THR A 198 -12.19 -15.68 9.41
N HIS A 199 -12.45 -16.67 8.56
CA HIS A 199 -13.05 -17.94 8.97
C HIS A 199 -12.23 -19.11 8.47
N ALA A 200 -12.18 -20.20 9.21
CA ALA A 200 -11.40 -21.40 8.88
C ALA A 200 -11.80 -22.07 7.54
N SER A 201 -12.97 -21.72 6.97
CA SER A 201 -13.37 -22.16 5.62
C SER A 201 -12.56 -21.50 4.50
N GLY A 202 -11.71 -20.51 4.79
CA GLY A 202 -11.01 -19.68 3.83
C GLY A 202 -11.74 -18.39 3.44
N LEU A 203 -12.87 -18.09 4.08
CA LEU A 203 -13.57 -16.82 3.88
C LEU A 203 -12.88 -15.70 4.68
N GLU A 204 -12.61 -14.60 4.01
CA GLU A 204 -12.17 -13.34 4.58
C GLU A 204 -13.11 -12.22 4.11
N VAL A 205 -13.55 -11.38 5.02
CA VAL A 205 -14.35 -10.19 4.74
C VAL A 205 -13.73 -9.04 5.50
N GLY A 206 -13.59 -7.91 4.87
CA GLY A 206 -13.02 -6.74 5.53
C GLY A 206 -13.41 -5.45 4.87
N GLY A 207 -12.91 -4.36 5.42
CA GLY A 207 -13.11 -3.04 4.88
C GLY A 207 -12.49 -1.97 5.76
N GLY A 208 -12.57 -0.74 5.30
CA GLY A 208 -12.00 0.41 5.98
C GLY A 208 -12.71 1.70 5.64
N LEU A 209 -12.45 2.66 6.51
CA LEU A 209 -12.89 4.06 6.39
C LEU A 209 -11.67 4.93 6.53
N GLU A 210 -11.58 5.98 5.72
CA GLU A 210 -10.53 7.00 5.81
C GLU A 210 -11.15 8.39 5.67
N GLU A 211 -10.68 9.32 6.46
CA GLU A 211 -11.07 10.72 6.43
C GLU A 211 -9.84 11.60 6.49
N VAL A 212 -9.76 12.56 5.58
CA VAL A 212 -8.76 13.63 5.60
C VAL A 212 -9.48 14.95 5.80
N ASP A 213 -9.11 15.70 6.83
CA ASP A 213 -9.75 16.98 7.18
C ASP A 213 -9.60 18.03 6.08
N ASP A 214 -10.55 18.95 6.01
CA ASP A 214 -10.52 20.07 5.07
C ASP A 214 -9.36 21.03 5.42
N ALA A 215 -8.51 21.22 4.45
CA ALA A 215 -7.42 22.20 4.47
C ALA A 215 -7.80 23.50 3.75
N SER A 216 -9.04 23.95 3.84
CA SER A 216 -9.49 25.17 3.20
C SER A 216 -8.61 26.35 3.61
N GLY A 217 -7.81 26.84 2.67
CA GLY A 217 -6.81 27.89 2.88
C GLY A 217 -5.38 27.50 2.54
N ILE A 218 -5.13 26.24 2.21
CA ILE A 218 -3.83 25.76 1.73
C ILE A 218 -3.84 25.72 0.19
N VAL A 219 -2.86 26.38 -0.41
CA VAL A 219 -2.69 26.33 -1.87
C VAL A 219 -2.37 24.90 -2.29
N GLY A 220 -3.30 24.25 -2.97
CA GLY A 220 -3.13 22.90 -3.53
C GLY A 220 -3.86 21.76 -2.81
N ILE A 221 -4.45 21.99 -1.63
CA ILE A 221 -5.33 21.03 -0.97
C ILE A 221 -6.70 21.71 -0.84
N THR A 222 -7.66 21.26 -1.58
CA THR A 222 -8.94 21.98 -1.79
C THR A 222 -10.15 21.35 -1.15
N SER A 223 -10.02 20.16 -0.53
CA SER A 223 -11.19 19.49 0.03
C SER A 223 -10.84 18.41 1.05
N ALA A 224 -11.75 18.20 2.00
CA ALA A 224 -11.82 16.98 2.76
C ALA A 224 -12.13 15.81 1.81
N THR A 225 -11.50 14.68 2.02
CA THR A 225 -11.83 13.43 1.32
C THR A 225 -12.29 12.40 2.33
N ASN A 226 -13.38 11.72 2.02
CA ASN A 226 -13.82 10.55 2.75
C ASN A 226 -13.73 9.36 1.81
N GLN A 227 -13.05 8.32 2.24
CA GLN A 227 -12.89 7.09 1.49
C GLN A 227 -13.46 5.93 2.27
N VAL A 228 -14.03 4.97 1.56
CA VAL A 228 -14.53 3.72 2.12
C VAL A 228 -14.19 2.58 1.18
N THR A 229 -13.79 1.44 1.73
CA THR A 229 -13.63 0.19 0.97
C THR A 229 -14.27 -0.96 1.71
N GLY A 230 -14.73 -1.96 0.95
CA GLY A 230 -15.22 -3.22 1.47
C GLY A 230 -14.90 -4.35 0.51
N TYR A 231 -14.50 -5.50 1.06
CA TYR A 231 -14.12 -6.64 0.24
C TYR A 231 -14.57 -7.98 0.82
N VAL A 232 -14.65 -8.96 -0.06
CA VAL A 232 -14.79 -10.37 0.27
C VAL A 232 -13.78 -11.18 -0.53
N LYS A 233 -13.05 -12.08 0.16
CA LYS A 233 -12.12 -13.00 -0.45
C LYS A 233 -12.41 -14.42 0.05
N TYR A 234 -12.31 -15.40 -0.84
CA TYR A 234 -12.50 -16.78 -0.52
C TYR A 234 -11.41 -17.64 -1.14
N ALA A 235 -10.72 -18.40 -0.28
CA ALA A 235 -9.67 -19.33 -0.69
C ALA A 235 -10.06 -20.77 -0.34
N VAL A 236 -10.07 -21.66 -1.34
CA VAL A 236 -10.39 -23.08 -1.16
C VAL A 236 -9.46 -23.95 -1.98
N GLY A 237 -8.64 -24.76 -1.30
CA GLY A 237 -7.61 -25.53 -1.96
C GLY A 237 -6.67 -24.62 -2.79
N PRO A 238 -6.48 -24.90 -4.09
CA PRO A 238 -5.63 -24.09 -4.96
C PRO A 238 -6.28 -22.81 -5.49
N LEU A 239 -7.58 -22.61 -5.28
CA LEU A 239 -8.36 -21.53 -5.86
C LEU A 239 -8.54 -20.40 -4.84
N SER A 240 -8.32 -19.15 -5.27
CA SER A 240 -8.66 -17.94 -4.55
C SER A 240 -9.48 -17.02 -5.46
N ILE A 241 -10.56 -16.46 -4.93
CA ILE A 241 -11.40 -15.46 -5.60
C ILE A 241 -11.61 -14.26 -4.68
N GLY A 242 -11.72 -13.07 -5.23
CA GLY A 242 -11.93 -11.84 -4.47
C GLY A 242 -12.77 -10.83 -5.23
N TYR A 243 -13.47 -10.02 -4.46
CA TYR A 243 -14.23 -8.87 -4.92
C TYR A 243 -14.06 -7.74 -3.92
N GLN A 244 -13.83 -6.53 -4.42
CA GLN A 244 -13.69 -5.32 -3.63
C GLN A 244 -14.41 -4.16 -4.30
N GLU A 245 -15.01 -3.30 -3.51
CA GLU A 245 -15.50 -1.99 -3.91
C GLU A 245 -14.84 -0.92 -3.06
N ALA A 246 -14.51 0.21 -3.68
CA ALA A 246 -14.03 1.41 -3.01
C ALA A 246 -14.79 2.63 -3.53
N TYR A 247 -14.97 3.61 -2.64
CA TYR A 247 -15.65 4.87 -2.95
C TYR A 247 -14.90 6.02 -2.29
N GLU A 248 -14.75 7.13 -3.00
CA GLU A 248 -14.19 8.39 -2.51
C GLU A 248 -15.18 9.53 -2.73
N ASP A 249 -15.55 10.21 -1.64
CA ASP A 249 -16.30 11.47 -1.64
C ASP A 249 -15.30 12.64 -1.67
N ASN A 250 -15.13 13.21 -2.83
CA ASN A 250 -14.30 14.39 -3.05
C ASN A 250 -15.11 15.67 -2.85
N LYS A 251 -15.09 16.22 -1.65
CA LYS A 251 -15.76 17.50 -1.34
C LYS A 251 -15.05 18.68 -1.99
N ALA A 252 -14.82 18.63 -3.31
CA ALA A 252 -14.17 19.70 -4.04
C ALA A 252 -14.94 21.01 -3.93
N ALA A 253 -14.31 22.01 -3.34
CA ALA A 253 -14.78 23.37 -3.44
C ALA A 253 -14.71 23.84 -4.90
N THR A 254 -15.87 23.97 -5.52
CA THR A 254 -16.10 24.75 -6.76
C THR A 254 -15.14 24.53 -7.93
N GLY A 255 -15.41 23.54 -8.75
CA GLY A 255 -15.44 23.86 -10.20
C GLY A 255 -14.33 23.37 -11.07
N THR A 256 -13.34 22.55 -10.66
CA THR A 256 -12.31 22.11 -11.64
C THR A 256 -11.56 20.82 -11.34
N VAL A 257 -11.71 20.15 -10.24
CA VAL A 257 -10.92 18.91 -9.98
C VAL A 257 -11.79 17.85 -9.36
N GLY A 258 -11.82 16.68 -9.99
CA GLY A 258 -12.27 15.39 -9.49
C GLY A 258 -13.66 15.35 -8.86
N GLY A 259 -14.62 14.69 -9.53
CA GLY A 259 -15.85 14.22 -8.91
C GLY A 259 -15.57 13.10 -7.91
N ASP A 260 -16.64 12.68 -7.26
CA ASP A 260 -16.60 11.44 -6.50
C ASP A 260 -16.10 10.29 -7.39
N GLN A 261 -15.37 9.37 -6.80
CA GLN A 261 -14.82 8.23 -7.52
C GLN A 261 -15.35 6.94 -6.90
N SER A 262 -15.56 5.95 -7.75
CA SER A 262 -15.81 4.58 -7.31
C SER A 262 -14.97 3.61 -8.10
N ALA A 263 -14.50 2.57 -7.43
CA ALA A 263 -13.77 1.48 -8.07
C ALA A 263 -14.38 0.13 -7.67
N THR A 264 -14.44 -0.77 -8.65
CA THR A 264 -14.76 -2.18 -8.42
C THR A 264 -13.59 -3.03 -8.89
N MET A 265 -13.20 -4.02 -8.11
CA MET A 265 -12.07 -4.89 -8.40
C MET A 265 -12.49 -6.34 -8.20
N THR A 266 -12.13 -7.20 -9.15
CA THR A 266 -12.35 -8.64 -9.08
C THR A 266 -11.09 -9.37 -9.43
N GLY A 267 -10.85 -10.51 -8.78
CA GLY A 267 -9.69 -11.34 -9.07
C GLY A 267 -9.96 -12.81 -8.81
N ILE A 268 -9.34 -13.64 -9.63
CA ILE A 268 -9.29 -15.09 -9.47
C ILE A 268 -7.86 -15.56 -9.66
N ALA A 269 -7.35 -16.38 -8.76
CA ALA A 269 -6.04 -17.00 -8.88
C ALA A 269 -6.11 -18.50 -8.61
N TYR A 270 -5.29 -19.24 -9.31
CA TYR A 270 -5.13 -20.69 -9.15
C TYR A 270 -3.66 -21.04 -8.98
N THR A 271 -3.32 -21.70 -7.88
CA THR A 271 -1.95 -22.10 -7.55
C THR A 271 -1.79 -23.62 -7.64
N ALA A 272 -0.88 -24.09 -8.50
CA ALA A 272 -0.55 -25.49 -8.68
C ALA A 272 0.95 -25.72 -8.43
N GLY A 273 1.29 -26.18 -7.24
CA GLY A 273 2.69 -26.27 -6.82
C GLY A 273 3.36 -24.91 -6.81
N ASP A 274 4.40 -24.74 -7.60
CA ASP A 274 5.19 -23.51 -7.69
C ASP A 274 4.65 -22.51 -8.74
N LEU A 275 3.59 -22.85 -9.45
CA LEU A 275 2.95 -22.02 -10.47
C LEU A 275 1.65 -21.42 -9.95
N THR A 276 1.52 -20.11 -10.05
CA THR A 276 0.27 -19.37 -9.87
C THR A 276 -0.12 -18.70 -11.18
N VAL A 277 -1.39 -18.78 -11.54
CA VAL A 277 -1.98 -18.03 -12.64
C VAL A 277 -3.18 -17.25 -12.13
N SER A 278 -3.41 -16.06 -12.67
CA SER A 278 -4.54 -15.22 -12.27
C SER A 278 -5.14 -14.47 -13.44
N TYR A 279 -6.39 -14.06 -13.23
CA TYR A 279 -7.09 -13.08 -14.03
C TYR A 279 -7.76 -12.10 -13.08
N GLY A 280 -7.66 -10.83 -13.39
CA GLY A 280 -8.30 -9.76 -12.63
C GLY A 280 -8.87 -8.68 -13.54
N GLU A 281 -9.90 -8.02 -13.05
CA GLU A 281 -10.55 -6.86 -13.66
C GLU A 281 -10.72 -5.77 -12.61
N ALA A 282 -10.59 -4.52 -13.03
CA ALA A 282 -10.97 -3.36 -12.25
C ALA A 282 -11.70 -2.34 -13.13
N THR A 283 -12.62 -1.60 -12.55
CA THR A 283 -13.29 -0.47 -13.20
C THR A 283 -13.19 0.74 -12.28
N LEU A 284 -12.70 1.86 -12.80
CA LEU A 284 -12.69 3.15 -12.12
C LEU A 284 -13.71 4.07 -12.79
N THR A 285 -14.66 4.54 -12.01
CA THR A 285 -15.64 5.53 -12.44
C THR A 285 -15.40 6.84 -11.72
N GLN A 286 -15.31 7.93 -12.47
CA GLN A 286 -15.22 9.29 -11.96
C GLN A 286 -16.52 10.03 -12.30
N GLU A 287 -17.19 10.58 -11.29
CA GLU A 287 -18.45 11.29 -11.51
C GLU A 287 -18.26 12.64 -12.23
N ALA A 288 -19.31 13.08 -12.91
CA ALA A 288 -19.32 14.36 -13.60
C ALA A 288 -19.25 15.53 -12.61
N ILE A 289 -18.37 16.51 -12.89
CA ILE A 289 -18.34 17.77 -12.15
C ILE A 289 -18.55 18.96 -13.08
N GLY A 290 -19.55 19.77 -12.81
CA GLY A 290 -19.82 20.98 -13.57
C GLY A 290 -20.07 20.68 -15.04
N ALA A 291 -19.12 21.09 -15.91
CA ALA A 291 -19.18 20.83 -17.34
C ALA A 291 -18.34 19.62 -17.78
N THR A 292 -17.61 18.98 -16.87
CA THR A 292 -16.81 17.78 -17.14
C THR A 292 -17.70 16.56 -17.04
N ALA A 293 -17.76 15.76 -18.10
CA ALA A 293 -18.54 14.54 -18.12
C ALA A 293 -17.92 13.47 -17.19
N ALA A 294 -18.76 12.53 -16.73
CA ALA A 294 -18.28 11.34 -16.06
C ALA A 294 -17.35 10.54 -16.97
N THR A 295 -16.35 9.89 -16.38
CA THR A 295 -15.42 9.02 -17.09
C THR A 295 -15.42 7.63 -16.48
N GLU A 296 -15.15 6.63 -17.30
CA GLU A 296 -15.02 5.24 -16.89
C GLU A 296 -13.78 4.66 -17.56
N GLU A 297 -12.95 4.00 -16.78
CA GLU A 297 -11.76 3.30 -17.22
C GLU A 297 -11.83 1.85 -16.73
N ASP A 298 -11.67 0.91 -17.65
CA ASP A 298 -11.68 -0.51 -17.36
C ASP A 298 -10.26 -1.06 -17.50
N PHE A 299 -9.88 -1.91 -16.58
CA PHE A 299 -8.58 -2.55 -16.50
C PHE A 299 -8.76 -4.05 -16.47
N ASP A 300 -7.96 -4.79 -17.21
CA ASP A 300 -7.88 -6.24 -17.11
C ASP A 300 -6.43 -6.73 -17.20
N SER A 301 -6.16 -7.86 -16.54
CA SER A 301 -4.82 -8.45 -16.51
C SER A 301 -4.88 -9.97 -16.40
N ILE A 302 -4.12 -10.64 -17.27
CA ILE A 302 -3.79 -12.07 -17.15
C ILE A 302 -2.35 -12.18 -16.71
N GLN A 303 -2.11 -12.95 -15.65
CA GLN A 303 -0.79 -13.04 -15.03
C GLN A 303 -0.40 -14.48 -14.72
N ALA A 304 0.90 -14.73 -14.67
CA ALA A 304 1.48 -15.98 -14.20
C ALA A 304 2.77 -15.70 -13.42
N ALA A 305 3.01 -16.48 -12.37
CA ALA A 305 4.26 -16.47 -11.61
C ALA A 305 4.70 -17.90 -11.33
N TYR A 306 6.00 -18.18 -11.52
CA TYR A 306 6.61 -19.47 -11.21
C TYR A 306 7.81 -19.28 -10.30
N THR A 307 7.76 -19.90 -9.12
CA THR A 307 8.79 -19.76 -8.08
C THR A 307 9.70 -20.98 -8.01
N ILE A 308 11.01 -20.79 -8.06
CA ILE A 308 12.04 -21.82 -7.96
C ILE A 308 13.01 -21.44 -6.85
N GLY A 309 12.80 -21.94 -5.65
CA GLY A 309 13.61 -21.57 -4.49
C GLY A 309 13.44 -20.08 -4.16
N ALA A 310 14.52 -19.30 -4.26
CA ALA A 310 14.50 -17.85 -4.02
C ALA A 310 14.23 -17.01 -5.27
N MET A 311 14.03 -17.64 -6.44
CA MET A 311 13.78 -16.96 -7.70
C MET A 311 12.31 -17.08 -8.08
N THR A 312 11.70 -15.97 -8.50
CA THR A 312 10.37 -15.96 -9.12
C THR A 312 10.46 -15.36 -10.52
N ILE A 313 9.84 -16.04 -11.49
CA ILE A 313 9.65 -15.55 -12.86
C ILE A 313 8.18 -15.22 -13.02
N SER A 314 7.87 -13.98 -13.38
CA SER A 314 6.51 -13.49 -13.53
C SER A 314 6.27 -12.94 -14.92
N ALA A 315 5.03 -13.05 -15.38
CA ALA A 315 4.58 -12.44 -16.63
C ALA A 315 3.17 -11.87 -16.44
N ALA A 316 2.92 -10.73 -17.08
CA ALA A 316 1.61 -10.10 -17.13
C ALA A 316 1.31 -9.56 -18.53
N VAL A 317 0.06 -9.67 -18.93
CA VAL A 317 -0.54 -8.97 -20.07
C VAL A 317 -1.70 -8.17 -19.49
N SER A 318 -1.57 -6.85 -19.53
CA SER A 318 -2.57 -5.93 -18.97
C SER A 318 -3.03 -4.94 -20.01
N GLU A 319 -4.32 -4.63 -19.98
CA GLU A 319 -4.96 -3.65 -20.87
C GLU A 319 -5.83 -2.68 -20.03
N THR A 320 -5.88 -1.43 -20.45
CA THR A 320 -6.89 -0.47 -20.00
C THR A 320 -7.66 0.07 -21.20
N THR A 321 -8.95 0.26 -21.03
CA THR A 321 -9.85 0.91 -22.00
C THR A 321 -10.51 2.13 -21.35
N GLY A 322 -10.84 3.14 -22.14
CA GLY A 322 -11.37 4.39 -21.61
C GLY A 322 -10.33 5.39 -21.13
N VAL A 323 -9.06 5.20 -21.51
CA VAL A 323 -7.91 6.01 -21.07
C VAL A 323 -8.21 7.51 -21.14
N GLY A 324 -8.01 8.22 -20.02
CA GLY A 324 -8.29 9.65 -19.90
C GLY A 324 -9.75 10.02 -20.11
N GLY A 325 -10.69 9.09 -19.89
CA GLY A 325 -12.12 9.28 -20.09
C GLY A 325 -12.57 9.21 -21.54
N VAL A 326 -11.77 8.68 -22.45
CA VAL A 326 -12.09 8.53 -23.87
C VAL A 326 -12.36 7.07 -24.20
N ALA A 327 -13.61 6.68 -24.28
CA ALA A 327 -14.08 5.29 -24.41
C ALA A 327 -13.44 4.45 -25.53
N ALA A 328 -12.85 5.06 -26.55
CA ALA A 328 -12.20 4.37 -27.66
C ALA A 328 -10.67 4.27 -27.50
N GLN A 329 -10.11 4.81 -26.43
CA GLN A 329 -8.66 4.76 -26.19
C GLN A 329 -8.32 3.54 -25.37
N THR A 330 -7.27 2.83 -25.78
CA THR A 330 -6.74 1.66 -25.11
C THR A 330 -5.24 1.79 -24.88
N PHE A 331 -4.76 1.18 -23.81
CA PHE A 331 -3.33 1.05 -23.52
C PHE A 331 -3.05 -0.38 -23.06
N GLU A 332 -2.10 -1.04 -23.70
CA GLU A 332 -1.73 -2.44 -23.47
C GLU A 332 -0.27 -2.53 -23.03
N THR A 333 0.00 -3.37 -22.05
CA THR A 333 1.37 -3.70 -21.63
C THR A 333 1.58 -5.21 -21.56
N ASN A 334 2.81 -5.62 -21.89
CA ASN A 334 3.28 -6.99 -21.70
C ASN A 334 4.55 -6.93 -20.87
N THR A 335 4.54 -7.55 -19.71
CA THR A 335 5.65 -7.55 -18.75
C THR A 335 6.19 -8.95 -18.55
N LEU A 336 7.51 -9.08 -18.52
CA LEU A 336 8.24 -10.26 -18.06
C LEU A 336 9.20 -9.81 -16.98
N ALA A 337 9.13 -10.41 -15.80
CA ALA A 337 9.98 -10.08 -14.67
C ALA A 337 10.68 -11.30 -14.08
N VAL A 338 11.80 -11.07 -13.45
CA VAL A 338 12.49 -12.03 -12.60
C VAL A 338 12.90 -11.35 -11.31
N SER A 339 12.62 -11.97 -10.18
CA SER A 339 13.04 -11.50 -8.87
C SER A 339 13.81 -12.57 -8.10
N PHE A 340 14.68 -12.12 -7.20
CA PHE A 340 15.47 -12.95 -6.31
C PHE A 340 15.35 -12.41 -4.89
N ALA A 341 14.73 -13.19 -4.00
CA ALA A 341 14.64 -12.89 -2.57
C ALA A 341 15.85 -13.49 -1.81
N PHE A 342 16.37 -12.77 -0.80
CA PHE A 342 17.49 -13.20 0.04
C PHE A 342 17.38 -12.71 1.49
#